data_6b4caf03d4908e023cc7175cbccc199f
#
_entry.id   6b4caf03d4908e023cc7175cbccc199f
#
_cell.length_a   1.000
_cell.length_b   1.000
_cell.length_c   1.000
_cell.angle_alpha   90.00
_cell.angle_beta   90.00
_cell.angle_gamma   90.00
#
_symmetry.space_group_name_H-M   'P 1'
#
loop_
_entity.id
_entity.type
_entity.pdbx_description
1 polymer ?
#
loop_
_entity_poly.entity_id
_entity_poly.type
_entity_poly.pdbx_seq_one_letter_code
_entity_poly.pdbx_strand_id
1 'polypeptide(L)'
;MRPADALGAPVPPADGRQSPTALALQRGVLRHFAAMGLIGIPEFCLASGRRADIAALDLKGEVSIVEIKSSVADFRADSKWPDYRLHCDRLYFAVTVDFPLELLPQEVGILVGDAFGAAVIRPAPVHPLPAATRKALLIRLARAGAGRLAALYDPELRGMSDL
;
A
#
# COMPACT_ATOMS: atom_id res chain seq x y z
N MET A 1 19.66 -27.47 19.99
CA MET A 1 18.93 -26.74 18.93
C MET A 1 17.69 -26.12 19.58
N ARG A 2 17.69 -24.82 19.86
CA ARG A 2 16.51 -24.14 20.38
C ARG A 2 15.48 -24.04 19.25
N PRO A 3 14.19 -24.36 19.48
CA PRO A 3 13.17 -24.07 18.49
C PRO A 3 13.21 -22.57 18.21
N ALA A 4 13.15 -22.21 16.94
CA ALA A 4 12.94 -20.83 16.53
C ALA A 4 11.56 -20.44 17.09
N ASP A 5 11.57 -19.77 18.25
CA ASP A 5 10.39 -19.15 18.81
C ASP A 5 9.80 -18.25 17.73
N ALA A 6 8.55 -18.53 17.40
CA ALA A 6 7.79 -17.79 16.42
C ALA A 6 7.96 -16.32 16.72
N LEU A 7 8.69 -15.60 15.87
CA LEU A 7 8.63 -14.15 15.79
C LEU A 7 7.16 -13.83 15.61
N GLY A 8 6.52 -13.35 16.66
CA GLY A 8 5.13 -12.95 16.60
C GLY A 8 4.96 -12.07 15.36
N ALA A 9 3.93 -12.36 14.56
CA ALA A 9 3.68 -11.59 13.37
C ALA A 9 3.76 -10.10 13.74
N PRO A 10 4.52 -9.28 12.98
CA PRO A 10 4.63 -7.87 13.30
C PRO A 10 3.23 -7.28 13.33
N VAL A 11 2.83 -6.82 14.50
CA VAL A 11 1.57 -6.08 14.65
C VAL A 11 1.79 -4.75 13.96
N PRO A 12 0.99 -4.40 12.93
CA PRO A 12 1.07 -3.08 12.35
C PRO A 12 0.96 -2.03 13.46
N PRO A 13 1.71 -0.92 13.39
CA PRO A 13 1.56 0.13 14.38
C PRO A 13 0.10 0.61 14.35
N ALA A 14 -0.65 0.29 15.39
CA ALA A 14 -2.00 0.78 15.58
C ALA A 14 -1.87 2.24 16.03
N ASP A 15 -1.75 3.16 15.09
CA ASP A 15 -1.75 4.59 15.38
C ASP A 15 -3.18 5.14 15.58
N GLY A 16 -4.18 4.25 15.60
CA GLY A 16 -5.59 4.58 15.80
C GLY A 16 -6.24 5.36 14.64
N ARG A 17 -5.53 5.57 13.53
CA ARG A 17 -6.01 6.35 12.37
C ARG A 17 -6.78 5.51 11.36
N GLN A 18 -6.57 4.19 11.34
CA GLN A 18 -7.25 3.29 10.42
C GLN A 18 -8.42 2.60 11.09
N SER A 19 -9.56 2.56 10.38
CA SER A 19 -10.71 1.77 10.81
C SER A 19 -10.43 0.26 10.71
N PRO A 20 -11.14 -0.60 11.47
CA PRO A 20 -11.05 -2.05 11.30
C PRO A 20 -11.29 -2.51 9.87
N THR A 21 -12.21 -1.86 9.15
CA THR A 21 -12.49 -2.13 7.72
C THR A 21 -11.27 -1.81 6.85
N ALA A 22 -10.61 -0.67 7.07
CA ALA A 22 -9.42 -0.29 6.32
C ALA A 22 -8.26 -1.28 6.56
N LEU A 23 -8.05 -1.71 7.80
CA LEU A 23 -7.05 -2.72 8.14
C LEU A 23 -7.36 -4.08 7.50
N ALA A 24 -8.62 -4.48 7.46
CA ALA A 24 -9.05 -5.71 6.79
C ALA A 24 -8.76 -5.65 5.29
N LEU A 25 -9.15 -4.56 4.62
CA LEU A 25 -8.87 -4.34 3.20
C LEU A 25 -7.36 -4.32 2.90
N GLN A 26 -6.57 -3.64 3.73
CA GLN A 26 -5.10 -3.60 3.59
C GLN A 26 -4.52 -5.01 3.59
N ARG A 27 -4.94 -5.85 4.53
CA ARG A 27 -4.50 -7.24 4.61
C ARG A 27 -4.89 -8.04 3.35
N GLY A 28 -6.14 -7.92 2.91
CA GLY A 28 -6.65 -8.64 1.72
C GLY A 28 -5.93 -8.22 0.44
N VAL A 29 -5.68 -6.93 0.25
CA VAL A 29 -4.94 -6.40 -0.90
C VAL A 29 -3.50 -6.89 -0.90
N LEU A 30 -2.80 -6.85 0.23
CA LEU A 30 -1.42 -7.35 0.35
C LEU A 30 -1.33 -8.83 0.00
N ARG A 31 -2.30 -9.65 0.45
CA ARG A 31 -2.38 -11.08 0.10
C ARG A 31 -2.61 -11.29 -1.40
N HIS A 32 -3.54 -10.55 -1.97
CA HIS A 32 -3.83 -10.62 -3.41
C HIS A 32 -2.59 -10.25 -4.22
N PHE A 33 -1.93 -9.14 -3.90
CA PHE A 33 -0.72 -8.70 -4.59
C PHE A 33 0.41 -9.73 -4.48
N ALA A 34 0.64 -10.29 -3.29
CA ALA A 34 1.65 -11.33 -3.11
C ALA A 34 1.38 -12.55 -4.00
N ALA A 35 0.12 -12.99 -4.12
CA ALA A 35 -0.28 -14.08 -5.00
C ALA A 35 -0.06 -13.74 -6.50
N MET A 36 -0.09 -12.46 -6.86
CA MET A 36 0.18 -11.95 -8.21
C MET A 36 1.65 -11.61 -8.47
N GLY A 37 2.54 -11.86 -7.51
CA GLY A 37 3.97 -11.57 -7.62
C GLY A 37 4.36 -10.11 -7.35
N LEU A 38 3.46 -9.32 -6.74
CA LEU A 38 3.77 -7.97 -6.26
C LEU A 38 3.99 -8.01 -4.75
N ILE A 39 5.05 -7.37 -4.29
CA ILE A 39 5.30 -7.24 -2.85
C ILE A 39 4.97 -5.83 -2.40
N GLY A 40 4.07 -5.71 -1.42
CA GLY A 40 3.57 -4.43 -0.92
C GLY A 40 4.13 -4.04 0.43
N ILE A 41 4.33 -2.73 0.61
CA ILE A 41 4.62 -2.08 1.90
C ILE A 41 3.40 -1.27 2.29
N PRO A 42 2.76 -1.54 3.45
CA PRO A 42 1.69 -0.71 3.96
C PRO A 42 2.23 0.59 4.55
N GLU A 43 1.40 1.63 4.60
CA GLU A 43 1.72 2.91 5.22
C GLU A 43 3.06 3.49 4.73
N PHE A 44 3.18 3.65 3.41
CA PHE A 44 4.44 4.06 2.77
C PHE A 44 4.51 5.58 2.61
N CYS A 45 5.53 6.20 3.22
CA CYS A 45 5.79 7.64 3.11
C CYS A 45 6.45 7.98 1.77
N LEU A 46 5.79 8.84 0.99
CA LEU A 46 6.27 9.36 -0.29
C LEU A 46 7.19 10.57 -0.10
N ALA A 47 7.96 10.91 -1.13
CA ALA A 47 8.84 12.09 -1.11
C ALA A 47 8.07 13.40 -0.90
N SER A 48 6.78 13.44 -1.27
CA SER A 48 5.87 14.58 -1.03
C SER A 48 5.47 14.75 0.44
N GLY A 49 5.82 13.82 1.32
CA GLY A 49 5.34 13.76 2.70
C GLY A 49 3.96 13.12 2.85
N ARG A 50 3.29 12.76 1.75
CA ARG A 50 2.05 11.97 1.81
C ARG A 50 2.36 10.52 2.14
N ARG A 51 1.39 9.84 2.72
CA ARG A 51 1.48 8.42 3.05
C ARG A 51 0.47 7.64 2.24
N ALA A 52 0.98 6.78 1.36
CA ALA A 52 0.14 5.83 0.63
C ALA A 52 -0.26 4.66 1.56
N ASP A 53 -1.50 4.21 1.46
CA ASP A 53 -1.97 3.08 2.28
C ASP A 53 -1.20 1.81 1.94
N ILE A 54 -0.91 1.56 0.65
CA ILE A 54 -0.02 0.50 0.18
C ILE A 54 0.78 1.01 -1.02
N ALA A 55 2.09 0.76 -1.02
CA ALA A 55 2.91 0.82 -2.23
C ALA A 55 3.43 -0.59 -2.55
N ALA A 56 3.22 -1.05 -3.77
CA ALA A 56 3.61 -2.38 -4.20
C ALA A 56 4.53 -2.35 -5.41
N LEU A 57 5.44 -3.31 -5.45
CA LEU A 57 6.47 -3.44 -6.46
C LEU A 57 6.38 -4.81 -7.14
N ASP A 58 6.38 -4.84 -8.46
CA ASP A 58 6.50 -6.07 -9.24
C ASP A 58 7.97 -6.42 -9.55
N LEU A 59 8.18 -7.57 -10.20
CA LEU A 59 9.52 -8.04 -10.58
C LEU A 59 10.20 -7.19 -11.67
N LYS A 60 9.46 -6.33 -12.36
CA LYS A 60 9.97 -5.45 -13.40
C LYS A 60 10.30 -4.05 -12.90
N GLY A 61 10.00 -3.76 -11.64
CA GLY A 61 10.17 -2.44 -11.05
C GLY A 61 9.00 -1.50 -11.31
N GLU A 62 7.84 -2.00 -11.74
CA GLU A 62 6.60 -1.23 -11.84
C GLU A 62 6.01 -1.04 -10.45
N VAL A 63 5.63 0.19 -10.12
CA VAL A 63 5.10 0.55 -8.82
C VAL A 63 3.61 0.80 -8.90
N SER A 64 2.85 0.11 -8.06
CA SER A 64 1.42 0.35 -7.85
C SER A 64 1.20 1.00 -6.48
N ILE A 65 0.37 2.04 -6.43
CA ILE A 65 -0.16 2.60 -5.18
C ILE A 65 -1.62 2.21 -5.06
N VAL A 66 -2.01 1.84 -3.85
CA VAL A 66 -3.40 1.58 -3.48
C VAL A 66 -3.81 2.49 -2.35
N GLU A 67 -4.90 3.23 -2.55
CA GLU A 67 -5.61 4.00 -1.54
C GLU A 67 -6.84 3.23 -1.10
N ILE A 68 -6.97 3.02 0.20
CA ILE A 68 -8.09 2.29 0.78
C ILE A 68 -9.20 3.27 1.11
N LYS A 69 -10.43 2.97 0.67
CA LYS A 69 -11.63 3.74 0.98
C LYS A 69 -12.61 2.85 1.73
N SER A 70 -12.64 3.02 3.04
CA SER A 70 -13.47 2.20 3.93
C SER A 70 -14.95 2.59 3.91
N SER A 71 -15.28 3.77 3.36
CA SER A 71 -16.65 4.27 3.23
C SER A 71 -16.78 5.34 2.15
N VAL A 72 -17.99 5.64 1.74
CA VAL A 72 -18.29 6.76 0.82
C VAL A 72 -17.90 8.10 1.44
N ALA A 73 -18.10 8.27 2.75
CA ALA A 73 -17.71 9.48 3.47
C ALA A 73 -16.20 9.67 3.45
N ASP A 74 -15.42 8.60 3.66
CA ASP A 74 -13.96 8.60 3.57
C ASP A 74 -13.50 9.00 2.15
N PHE A 75 -14.09 8.43 1.11
CA PHE A 75 -13.80 8.78 -0.27
C PHE A 75 -14.09 10.26 -0.58
N ARG A 76 -15.26 10.77 -0.17
CA ARG A 76 -15.66 12.17 -0.42
C ARG A 76 -14.81 13.19 0.32
N ALA A 77 -14.25 12.82 1.46
CA ALA A 77 -13.34 13.67 2.23
C ALA A 77 -11.95 13.79 1.60
N ASP A 78 -11.58 12.86 0.72
CA ASP A 78 -10.26 12.82 0.08
C ASP A 78 -10.25 13.53 -1.27
N SER A 79 -9.76 14.76 -1.28
CA SER A 79 -9.50 15.52 -2.52
C SER A 79 -8.05 15.41 -3.01
N LYS A 80 -7.21 14.62 -2.33
CA LYS A 80 -5.75 14.62 -2.51
C LYS A 80 -5.23 13.40 -3.28
N TRP A 81 -6.08 12.43 -3.55
CA TRP A 81 -5.70 11.20 -4.23
C TRP A 81 -5.01 11.41 -5.61
N PRO A 82 -5.31 12.47 -6.40
CA PRO A 82 -4.64 12.66 -7.69
C PRO A 82 -3.13 12.87 -7.57
N ASP A 83 -2.65 13.36 -6.42
CA ASP A 83 -1.22 13.61 -6.18
C ASP A 83 -0.41 12.30 -6.14
N TYR A 84 -1.04 11.18 -5.79
CA TYR A 84 -0.38 9.86 -5.80
C TYR A 84 0.03 9.41 -7.20
N ARG A 85 -0.63 9.92 -8.24
CA ARG A 85 -0.33 9.61 -9.65
C ARG A 85 1.12 9.93 -10.02
N LEU A 86 1.72 10.94 -9.40
CA LEU A 86 3.10 11.33 -9.63
C LEU A 86 4.13 10.35 -9.05
N HIS A 87 3.67 9.39 -8.25
CA HIS A 87 4.52 8.47 -7.50
C HIS A 87 4.29 7.00 -7.83
N CYS A 88 3.51 6.69 -8.87
CA CYS A 88 3.24 5.31 -9.26
C CYS A 88 2.99 5.16 -10.75
N ASP A 89 3.21 3.96 -11.26
CA ASP A 89 2.82 3.58 -12.61
C ASP A 89 1.33 3.25 -12.69
N ARG A 90 0.77 2.69 -11.60
CA ARG A 90 -0.64 2.32 -11.48
C ARG A 90 -1.22 2.81 -10.15
N LEU A 91 -2.38 3.41 -10.22
CA LEU A 91 -3.12 3.86 -9.03
C LEU A 91 -4.44 3.10 -8.92
N TYR A 92 -4.68 2.53 -7.74
CA TYR A 92 -5.89 1.79 -7.42
C TYR A 92 -6.61 2.40 -6.23
N PHE A 93 -7.94 2.28 -6.21
CA PHE A 93 -8.72 2.30 -4.99
C PHE A 93 -9.06 0.87 -4.57
N ALA A 94 -8.97 0.59 -3.28
CA ALA A 94 -9.46 -0.64 -2.68
C ALA A 94 -10.66 -0.34 -1.79
N VAL A 95 -11.75 -1.06 -2.05
CA VAL A 95 -13.03 -0.84 -1.39
C VAL A 95 -13.67 -2.17 -0.98
N THR A 96 -14.67 -2.12 -0.12
CA THR A 96 -15.49 -3.29 0.22
C THR A 96 -16.48 -3.63 -0.88
N VAL A 97 -17.06 -4.83 -0.82
CA VAL A 97 -18.07 -5.31 -1.79
C VAL A 97 -19.31 -4.41 -1.85
N ASP A 98 -19.65 -3.73 -0.74
CA ASP A 98 -20.83 -2.88 -0.64
C ASP A 98 -20.60 -1.43 -1.11
N PHE A 99 -19.37 -1.10 -1.50
CA PHE A 99 -19.04 0.25 -1.95
C PHE A 99 -19.64 0.53 -3.34
N PRO A 100 -20.32 1.66 -3.56
CA PRO A 100 -20.87 2.04 -4.87
C PRO A 100 -19.74 2.41 -5.85
N LEU A 101 -19.38 1.48 -6.73
CA LEU A 101 -18.22 1.60 -7.63
C LEU A 101 -18.36 2.72 -8.65
N GLU A 102 -19.59 3.14 -8.96
CA GLU A 102 -19.89 4.24 -9.87
C GLU A 102 -19.42 5.61 -9.37
N LEU A 103 -19.13 5.74 -8.08
CA LEU A 103 -18.56 6.95 -7.50
C LEU A 103 -17.06 7.09 -7.77
N LEU A 104 -16.39 5.98 -8.10
CA LEU A 104 -14.93 5.97 -8.27
C LEU A 104 -14.52 6.51 -9.64
N PRO A 105 -13.44 7.33 -9.71
CA PRO A 105 -12.96 7.90 -10.96
C PRO A 105 -12.64 6.82 -11.99
N GLN A 106 -12.86 7.11 -13.27
CA GLN A 106 -12.62 6.17 -14.37
C GLN A 106 -11.11 5.95 -14.65
N GLU A 107 -10.28 6.91 -14.27
CA GLU A 107 -8.83 6.91 -14.50
C GLU A 107 -8.01 6.13 -13.46
N VAL A 108 -8.67 5.47 -12.50
CA VAL A 108 -8.01 4.63 -11.51
C VAL A 108 -8.47 3.18 -11.62
N GLY A 109 -7.62 2.26 -11.18
CA GLY A 109 -8.00 0.86 -11.01
C GLY A 109 -8.88 0.65 -9.78
N ILE A 110 -9.63 -0.43 -9.75
CA ILE A 110 -10.50 -0.80 -8.62
C ILE A 110 -10.18 -2.20 -8.15
N LEU A 111 -9.90 -2.31 -6.86
CA LEU A 111 -9.84 -3.55 -6.11
C LEU A 111 -11.05 -3.64 -5.18
N VAL A 112 -11.70 -4.78 -5.15
CA VAL A 112 -12.73 -5.10 -4.16
C VAL A 112 -12.23 -6.23 -3.30
N GLY A 113 -12.31 -6.09 -1.98
CA GLY A 113 -11.74 -7.08 -1.07
C GLY A 113 -12.32 -7.05 0.34
N ASP A 114 -11.73 -7.93 1.14
CA ASP A 114 -11.98 -8.10 2.57
C ASP A 114 -10.66 -8.47 3.29
N ALA A 115 -10.72 -9.01 4.50
CA ALA A 115 -9.54 -9.42 5.27
C ALA A 115 -8.79 -10.62 4.68
N PHE A 116 -9.39 -11.38 3.76
CA PHE A 116 -8.87 -12.65 3.26
C PHE A 116 -8.24 -12.52 1.88
N GLY A 117 -8.70 -11.59 1.07
CA GLY A 117 -8.20 -11.37 -0.28
C GLY A 117 -8.84 -10.16 -0.95
N ALA A 118 -8.49 -9.99 -2.22
CA ALA A 118 -9.07 -8.96 -3.08
C ALA A 118 -9.14 -9.46 -4.52
N ALA A 119 -9.93 -8.77 -5.34
CA ALA A 119 -10.02 -9.00 -6.78
C ALA A 119 -9.89 -7.67 -7.51
N VAL A 120 -9.20 -7.67 -8.65
CA VAL A 120 -9.19 -6.52 -9.56
C VAL A 120 -10.49 -6.50 -10.34
N ILE A 121 -11.33 -5.51 -10.08
CA ILE A 121 -12.59 -5.30 -10.80
C ILE A 121 -12.36 -4.44 -12.04
N ARG A 122 -11.45 -3.48 -11.95
CA ARG A 122 -11.01 -2.64 -13.07
C ARG A 122 -9.50 -2.48 -12.99
N PRO A 123 -8.74 -2.91 -14.03
CA PRO A 123 -7.30 -2.66 -14.09
C PRO A 123 -6.99 -1.17 -14.09
N ALA A 124 -5.92 -0.77 -13.38
CA ALA A 124 -5.47 0.61 -13.43
C ALA A 124 -4.79 0.91 -14.78
N PRO A 125 -5.07 2.07 -15.39
CA PRO A 125 -4.28 2.56 -16.51
C PRO A 125 -2.80 2.70 -16.11
N VAL A 126 -1.91 2.42 -17.07
CA VAL A 126 -0.46 2.56 -16.85
C VAL A 126 -0.05 3.98 -17.19
N HIS A 127 0.63 4.63 -16.25
CA HIS A 127 1.29 5.93 -16.43
C HIS A 127 2.77 5.78 -16.05
N PRO A 128 3.65 5.41 -17.00
CA PRO A 128 5.04 5.10 -16.70
C PRO A 128 5.75 6.26 -15.99
N LEU A 129 6.37 5.97 -14.86
CA LEU A 129 7.17 6.96 -14.15
C LEU A 129 8.42 7.31 -14.95
N PRO A 130 8.86 8.58 -14.93
CA PRO A 130 10.19 8.94 -15.41
C PRO A 130 11.28 8.13 -14.71
N ALA A 131 12.35 7.78 -15.43
CA ALA A 131 13.41 6.90 -14.92
C ALA A 131 14.05 7.42 -13.62
N ALA A 132 14.27 8.73 -13.49
CA ALA A 132 14.84 9.33 -12.30
C ALA A 132 13.88 9.22 -11.10
N THR A 133 12.59 9.47 -11.31
CA THR A 133 11.54 9.32 -10.29
C THR A 133 11.43 7.87 -9.84
N ARG A 134 11.43 6.93 -10.79
CA ARG A 134 11.43 5.49 -10.49
C ARG A 134 12.61 5.10 -9.64
N LYS A 135 13.84 5.50 -10.02
CA LYS A 135 15.05 5.18 -9.25
C LYS A 135 14.95 5.71 -7.81
N ALA A 136 14.56 6.96 -7.63
CA ALA A 136 14.39 7.55 -6.29
C ALA A 136 13.35 6.80 -5.45
N LEU A 137 12.22 6.43 -6.08
CA LEU A 137 11.14 5.69 -5.42
C LEU A 137 11.56 4.27 -5.03
N LEU A 138 12.27 3.56 -5.91
CA LEU A 138 12.78 2.21 -5.61
C LEU A 138 13.78 2.21 -4.45
N ILE A 139 14.66 3.22 -4.38
CA ILE A 139 15.58 3.39 -3.25
C ILE A 139 14.79 3.64 -1.97
N ARG A 140 13.76 4.48 -2.01
CA ARG A 140 12.91 4.76 -0.84
C ARG A 140 12.15 3.51 -0.38
N LEU A 141 11.59 2.73 -1.31
CA LEU A 141 10.93 1.46 -1.01
C LEU A 141 11.90 0.45 -0.37
N ALA A 142 13.10 0.31 -0.95
CA ALA A 142 14.12 -0.58 -0.40
C ALA A 142 14.53 -0.18 1.02
N ARG A 143 14.76 1.13 1.26
CA ARG A 143 15.10 1.66 2.58
C ARG A 143 13.98 1.43 3.59
N ALA A 144 12.74 1.73 3.22
CA ALA A 144 11.57 1.51 4.10
C ALA A 144 11.41 0.03 4.47
N GLY A 145 11.50 -0.88 3.49
CA GLY A 145 11.42 -2.32 3.74
C GLY A 145 12.55 -2.84 4.60
N ALA A 146 13.81 -2.48 4.29
CA ALA A 146 14.98 -2.88 5.06
C ALA A 146 14.95 -2.31 6.48
N GLY A 147 14.57 -1.04 6.64
CA GLY A 147 14.46 -0.40 7.95
C GLY A 147 13.39 -1.04 8.83
N ARG A 148 12.22 -1.35 8.28
CA ARG A 148 11.17 -2.07 9.01
C ARG A 148 11.60 -3.47 9.41
N LEU A 149 12.29 -4.18 8.52
CA LEU A 149 12.85 -5.49 8.83
C LEU A 149 13.92 -5.39 9.93
N ALA A 150 14.86 -4.45 9.83
CA ALA A 150 15.89 -4.22 10.85
C ALA A 150 15.27 -3.93 12.22
N ALA A 151 14.21 -3.12 12.28
CA ALA A 151 13.51 -2.80 13.52
C ALA A 151 12.77 -4.00 14.17
N LEU A 152 12.56 -5.09 13.45
CA LEU A 152 12.07 -6.34 14.02
C LEU A 152 13.17 -7.08 14.78
N TYR A 153 14.43 -6.98 14.30
CA TYR A 153 15.57 -7.59 14.97
C TYR A 153 16.12 -6.72 16.10
N ASP A 154 16.07 -5.40 15.92
CA ASP A 154 16.52 -4.41 16.91
C ASP A 154 15.50 -3.27 17.02
N PRO A 155 14.66 -3.28 18.08
CA PRO A 155 13.64 -2.25 18.29
C PRO A 155 14.18 -0.82 18.44
N GLU A 156 15.46 -0.64 18.79
CA GLU A 156 16.07 0.69 18.91
C GLU A 156 16.23 1.38 17.55
N LEU A 157 16.18 0.61 16.44
CA LEU A 157 16.24 1.13 15.07
C LEU A 157 14.90 1.65 14.56
N ARG A 158 13.82 1.61 15.36
CA ARG A 158 12.52 2.13 14.97
C ARG A 158 12.58 3.63 14.69
N GLY A 159 11.99 4.06 13.57
CA GLY A 159 11.96 5.46 13.15
C GLY A 159 13.21 5.95 12.40
N MET A 160 14.26 5.15 12.32
CA MET A 160 15.47 5.53 11.56
C MET A 160 15.31 5.26 10.04
N SER A 161 14.29 4.55 9.62
CA SER A 161 14.02 4.20 8.21
C SER A 161 13.34 5.32 7.40
N ASP A 162 12.79 6.30 8.08
CA ASP A 162 11.98 7.38 7.47
C ASP A 162 12.81 8.66 7.18
N LEU A 163 14.12 8.59 7.36
CA LEU A 163 15.10 9.66 7.09
C LEU A 163 15.65 9.59 5.67
#